data_ad4edad8b81fc0fad674a239c079b097
#
_entry.id   ad4edad8b81fc0fad674a239c079b097
#
_cell.length_a   1.000
_cell.length_b   1.000
_cell.length_c   1.000
_cell.angle_alpha   90.00
_cell.angle_beta   90.00
_cell.angle_gamma   90.00
#
_symmetry.space_group_name_H-M   'P 1'
#
loop_
_entity.id
_entity.type
_entity.pdbx_description
1 polymer ?
#
loop_
_entity_poly.entity_id
_entity_poly.type
_entity_poly.pdbx_seq_one_letter_code
_entity_poly.pdbx_strand_id
1 'polypeptide(L)'
;VFQPETADFRAPLLGRAEAPHLHVMSFNLRNAGEGLPDPWPRRKAANAALLRTEAPTVLGTQEGLYQQLREVATALPEGYEWIGTGREGGSRGEFMAVYFDATRLEPREFDHFWLSDTPAVVGSASWGNSVVRMATWVRFRDLATGAEFVVLNTHLDHAVEKAQRMGAELVARRLAEFDADLPVIVTGDFNVAAEASEPYDALVGGAGLLDTWTAAAERRTPAYATFHGYQPPVIGGDRIDWILVRPGVRVTAAAVNTFTLDGHWASDHWPVHALVELSGRD
;
A
#
# COMPACT_ATOMS: atom_id res chain seq x y z
N VAL A 1 -13.65 40.68 -6.14
CA VAL A 1 -12.52 40.29 -5.30
C VAL A 1 -12.82 38.87 -4.86
N PHE A 2 -12.21 37.91 -5.51
CA PHE A 2 -12.25 36.48 -5.11
C PHE A 2 -11.36 36.39 -3.86
N GLN A 3 -11.94 36.09 -2.71
CA GLN A 3 -11.18 35.57 -1.57
C GLN A 3 -10.93 34.07 -1.87
N PRO A 4 -9.68 33.57 -1.83
CA PRO A 4 -9.44 32.16 -1.85
C PRO A 4 -10.02 31.57 -0.55
N GLU A 5 -10.96 30.63 -0.69
CA GLU A 5 -11.40 29.82 0.43
C GLU A 5 -10.15 29.19 1.08
N THR A 6 -9.99 29.44 2.36
CA THR A 6 -8.94 28.84 3.18
C THR A 6 -9.21 27.33 3.19
N ALA A 7 -8.45 26.59 2.39
CA ALA A 7 -8.42 25.15 2.50
C ALA A 7 -8.13 24.81 3.98
N ASP A 8 -9.00 24.02 4.57
CA ASP A 8 -8.85 23.53 5.94
C ASP A 8 -7.63 22.63 5.98
N PHE A 9 -6.45 23.22 6.22
CA PHE A 9 -5.17 22.51 6.32
C PHE A 9 -5.17 21.70 7.61
N ARG A 10 -5.75 20.50 7.55
CA ARG A 10 -5.53 19.53 8.62
C ARG A 10 -4.05 19.17 8.66
N ALA A 11 -3.46 19.21 9.84
CA ALA A 11 -2.09 18.73 10.02
C ALA A 11 -1.97 17.30 9.55
N PRO A 12 -0.87 16.93 8.88
CA PRO A 12 -0.63 15.56 8.46
C PRO A 12 -0.60 14.60 9.66
N LEU A 13 -1.05 13.38 9.47
CA LEU A 13 -1.01 12.35 10.50
C LEU A 13 0.42 11.86 10.76
N LEU A 14 1.16 11.57 9.70
CA LEU A 14 2.60 11.31 9.72
C LEU A 14 3.39 12.35 8.93
N GLY A 15 2.87 12.76 7.77
CA GLY A 15 3.52 13.74 6.91
C GLY A 15 4.78 13.23 6.21
N ARG A 16 5.47 14.13 5.52
CA ARG A 16 6.75 13.83 4.86
C ARG A 16 7.80 13.47 5.90
N ALA A 17 8.44 12.32 5.71
CA ALA A 17 9.48 11.84 6.63
C ALA A 17 10.88 12.29 6.18
N GLU A 18 11.68 12.77 7.15
CA GLU A 18 13.10 13.03 6.98
C GLU A 18 13.94 11.77 7.27
N ALA A 19 15.09 11.67 6.62
CA ALA A 19 16.03 10.58 6.90
C ALA A 19 16.44 10.56 8.40
N PRO A 20 16.62 9.39 9.01
CA PRO A 20 16.62 8.04 8.41
C PRO A 20 15.25 7.41 8.26
N HIS A 21 14.16 8.09 8.62
CA HIS A 21 12.82 7.55 8.56
C HIS A 21 12.27 7.52 7.12
N LEU A 22 11.45 6.50 6.85
CA LEU A 22 10.62 6.37 5.67
C LEU A 22 9.15 6.36 6.10
N HIS A 23 8.34 7.21 5.50
CA HIS A 23 6.88 7.14 5.63
C HIS A 23 6.34 6.20 4.54
N VAL A 24 5.83 5.06 4.96
CA VAL A 24 5.21 4.04 4.10
C VAL A 24 3.70 4.13 4.24
N MET A 25 3.01 4.09 3.11
CA MET A 25 1.54 4.11 3.06
C MET A 25 1.05 2.97 2.15
N SER A 26 0.00 2.25 2.57
CA SER A 26 -0.77 1.33 1.73
C SER A 26 -2.18 1.87 1.56
N PHE A 27 -2.66 1.94 0.32
CA PHE A 27 -3.94 2.56 0.03
C PHE A 27 -4.67 1.91 -1.15
N ASN A 28 -5.73 1.17 -0.87
CA ASN A 28 -6.67 0.77 -1.89
C ASN A 28 -7.45 2.00 -2.37
N LEU A 29 -7.26 2.37 -3.63
CA LEU A 29 -7.82 3.59 -4.22
C LEU A 29 -9.32 3.47 -4.54
N ARG A 30 -9.89 2.28 -4.47
CA ARG A 30 -11.15 1.92 -5.11
C ARG A 30 -11.13 2.31 -6.58
N ASN A 31 -11.26 1.36 -7.47
CA ASN A 31 -11.13 1.62 -8.91
C ASN A 31 -12.11 2.69 -9.43
N ALA A 32 -11.77 3.28 -10.55
CA ALA A 32 -12.55 4.33 -11.21
C ALA A 32 -13.59 3.78 -12.18
N GLY A 33 -14.06 2.53 -11.99
CA GLY A 33 -15.06 1.91 -12.84
C GLY A 33 -16.39 2.67 -12.85
N GLU A 34 -17.14 2.53 -13.95
CA GLU A 34 -18.46 3.14 -14.08
C GLU A 34 -19.50 2.44 -13.19
N GLY A 35 -20.54 3.19 -12.77
CA GLY A 35 -21.68 2.65 -12.04
C GLY A 35 -21.40 2.29 -10.56
N LEU A 36 -20.22 2.63 -10.04
CA LEU A 36 -19.87 2.40 -8.64
C LEU A 36 -20.51 3.43 -7.71
N PRO A 37 -20.83 3.04 -6.45
CA PRO A 37 -21.12 4.01 -5.40
C PRO A 37 -19.95 4.99 -5.27
N ASP A 38 -20.24 6.27 -5.08
CA ASP A 38 -19.25 7.34 -4.94
C ASP A 38 -18.10 7.27 -5.99
N PRO A 39 -18.40 7.64 -7.27
CA PRO A 39 -17.48 7.45 -8.39
C PRO A 39 -16.23 8.32 -8.25
N TRP A 40 -15.15 7.92 -8.91
CA TRP A 40 -13.85 8.59 -8.86
C TRP A 40 -13.87 10.12 -9.01
N PRO A 41 -14.66 10.73 -9.91
CA PRO A 41 -14.74 12.20 -10.02
C PRO A 41 -15.14 12.91 -8.71
N ARG A 42 -15.89 12.26 -7.84
CA ARG A 42 -16.26 12.81 -6.52
C ARG A 42 -15.15 12.62 -5.48
N ARG A 43 -14.43 11.50 -5.55
CA ARG A 43 -13.40 11.11 -4.57
C ARG A 43 -12.03 11.74 -4.83
N LYS A 44 -11.72 12.08 -6.08
CA LYS A 44 -10.38 12.51 -6.49
C LYS A 44 -9.86 13.76 -5.77
N ALA A 45 -10.74 14.68 -5.38
CA ALA A 45 -10.33 15.87 -4.63
C ALA A 45 -9.87 15.50 -3.20
N ALA A 46 -10.62 14.63 -2.51
CA ALA A 46 -10.24 14.13 -1.19
C ALA A 46 -8.97 13.28 -1.26
N ASN A 47 -8.84 12.44 -2.30
CA ASN A 47 -7.63 11.65 -2.55
C ASN A 47 -6.41 12.55 -2.75
N ALA A 48 -6.52 13.58 -3.60
CA ALA A 48 -5.44 14.52 -3.86
C ALA A 48 -5.03 15.32 -2.61
N ALA A 49 -6.00 15.77 -1.81
CA ALA A 49 -5.74 16.49 -0.56
C ALA A 49 -5.00 15.59 0.44
N LEU A 50 -5.47 14.36 0.64
CA LEU A 50 -4.84 13.36 1.50
C LEU A 50 -3.38 13.12 1.10
N LEU A 51 -3.13 12.82 -0.18
CA LEU A 51 -1.80 12.49 -0.68
C LEU A 51 -0.81 13.66 -0.61
N ARG A 52 -1.26 14.89 -0.88
CA ARG A 52 -0.42 16.08 -0.71
C ARG A 52 -0.07 16.35 0.75
N THR A 53 -1.04 16.14 1.64
CA THR A 53 -0.85 16.38 3.08
C THR A 53 0.11 15.34 3.67
N GLU A 54 -0.05 14.08 3.35
CA GLU A 54 0.76 13.00 3.91
C GLU A 54 2.10 12.85 3.22
N ALA A 55 2.21 13.08 1.92
CA ALA A 55 3.42 13.01 1.11
C ALA A 55 4.32 11.81 1.49
N PRO A 56 3.82 10.55 1.45
CA PRO A 56 4.56 9.39 1.93
C PRO A 56 5.82 9.14 1.08
N THR A 57 6.93 8.71 1.69
CA THR A 57 8.16 8.36 0.97
C THR A 57 7.91 7.23 -0.05
N VAL A 58 7.06 6.26 0.33
CA VAL A 58 6.59 5.15 -0.51
C VAL A 58 5.09 4.95 -0.31
N LEU A 59 4.37 4.76 -1.41
CA LEU A 59 2.93 4.48 -1.42
C LEU A 59 2.65 3.26 -2.29
N GLY A 60 2.20 2.16 -1.69
CA GLY A 60 1.61 1.03 -2.41
C GLY A 60 0.11 1.27 -2.63
N THR A 61 -0.35 1.18 -3.88
CA THR A 61 -1.78 1.35 -4.20
C THR A 61 -2.38 0.08 -4.79
N GLN A 62 -3.65 -0.17 -4.50
CA GLN A 62 -4.42 -1.27 -5.07
C GLN A 62 -5.63 -0.71 -5.81
N GLU A 63 -6.18 -1.49 -6.73
CA GLU A 63 -7.34 -1.19 -7.59
C GLU A 63 -7.19 -0.04 -8.60
N GLY A 64 -6.13 0.72 -8.59
CA GLY A 64 -5.99 1.86 -9.49
C GLY A 64 -6.04 1.45 -10.96
N LEU A 65 -6.91 2.10 -11.76
CA LEU A 65 -6.91 1.99 -13.21
C LEU A 65 -5.89 2.97 -13.81
N TYR A 66 -5.33 2.66 -14.98
CA TYR A 66 -4.24 3.43 -15.57
C TYR A 66 -4.48 4.95 -15.60
N GLN A 67 -5.66 5.40 -16.02
CA GLN A 67 -5.97 6.83 -16.02
C GLN A 67 -6.06 7.41 -14.61
N GLN A 68 -6.63 6.66 -13.66
CA GLN A 68 -6.71 7.05 -12.25
C GLN A 68 -5.30 7.20 -11.65
N LEU A 69 -4.39 6.27 -11.94
CA LEU A 69 -3.01 6.35 -11.47
C LEU A 69 -2.27 7.58 -11.98
N ARG A 70 -2.52 7.99 -13.23
CA ARG A 70 -1.96 9.23 -13.77
C ARG A 70 -2.48 10.47 -13.03
N GLU A 71 -3.76 10.49 -12.67
CA GLU A 71 -4.34 11.56 -11.87
C GLU A 71 -3.78 11.57 -10.44
N VAL A 72 -3.59 10.40 -9.84
CA VAL A 72 -2.90 10.25 -8.53
C VAL A 72 -1.46 10.77 -8.60
N ALA A 73 -0.71 10.45 -9.66
CA ALA A 73 0.65 10.96 -9.87
C ALA A 73 0.70 12.49 -9.91
N THR A 74 -0.30 13.14 -10.52
CA THR A 74 -0.39 14.62 -10.53
C THR A 74 -0.85 15.21 -9.19
N ALA A 75 -1.45 14.40 -8.34
CA ALA A 75 -1.90 14.81 -7.01
C ALA A 75 -0.77 14.80 -5.97
N LEU A 76 0.21 13.92 -6.13
CA LEU A 76 1.40 13.86 -5.29
C LEU A 76 2.29 15.11 -5.50
N PRO A 77 3.16 15.46 -4.54
CA PRO A 77 4.13 16.53 -4.73
C PRO A 77 5.03 16.31 -5.96
N GLU A 78 5.65 17.37 -6.43
CA GLU A 78 6.66 17.29 -7.51
C GLU A 78 7.81 16.35 -7.09
N GLY A 79 8.32 15.58 -8.06
CA GLY A 79 9.39 14.60 -7.83
C GLY A 79 8.91 13.20 -7.48
N TYR A 80 7.60 12.93 -7.48
CA TYR A 80 7.11 11.56 -7.34
C TYR A 80 7.06 10.86 -8.69
N GLU A 81 7.48 9.59 -8.66
CA GLU A 81 7.36 8.65 -9.76
C GLU A 81 6.61 7.39 -9.32
N TRP A 82 6.29 6.50 -10.25
CA TRP A 82 5.64 5.23 -9.92
C TRP A 82 6.02 4.10 -10.87
N ILE A 83 5.95 2.88 -10.37
CA ILE A 83 6.21 1.62 -11.08
C ILE A 83 4.99 0.72 -10.93
N GLY A 84 4.55 0.11 -12.03
CA GLY A 84 3.43 -0.82 -12.04
C GLY A 84 3.05 -1.23 -13.45
N THR A 85 2.29 -2.32 -13.54
CA THR A 85 1.64 -2.80 -14.76
C THR A 85 0.21 -3.24 -14.45
N GLY A 86 -0.67 -3.18 -15.42
CA GLY A 86 -2.04 -3.68 -15.26
C GLY A 86 -2.05 -5.21 -15.11
N ARG A 87 -2.90 -5.72 -14.24
CA ARG A 87 -3.00 -7.17 -13.97
C ARG A 87 -3.32 -8.02 -15.22
N GLU A 88 -3.90 -7.41 -16.25
CA GLU A 88 -4.17 -8.04 -17.56
C GLU A 88 -3.10 -7.71 -18.61
N GLY A 89 -2.00 -7.09 -18.18
CA GLY A 89 -0.86 -6.69 -19.00
C GLY A 89 -0.93 -5.27 -19.54
N GLY A 90 0.21 -4.59 -19.56
CA GLY A 90 0.34 -3.20 -20.00
C GLY A 90 -0.52 -2.24 -19.19
N SER A 91 -1.43 -1.52 -19.85
CA SER A 91 -2.34 -0.56 -19.19
C SER A 91 -3.72 -1.15 -18.84
N ARG A 92 -3.92 -2.46 -18.96
CA ARG A 92 -5.23 -3.09 -18.81
C ARG A 92 -5.44 -3.65 -17.41
N GLY A 93 -6.67 -3.47 -16.89
CA GLY A 93 -7.07 -3.91 -15.56
C GLY A 93 -6.51 -3.01 -14.45
N GLU A 94 -6.65 -3.48 -13.22
CA GLU A 94 -6.16 -2.79 -12.03
C GLU A 94 -4.66 -3.00 -11.85
N PHE A 95 -4.01 -2.04 -11.19
CA PHE A 95 -2.59 -2.06 -10.89
C PHE A 95 -2.33 -2.21 -9.40
N MET A 96 -1.23 -2.88 -9.09
CA MET A 96 -0.57 -2.85 -7.79
C MET A 96 0.62 -1.90 -7.91
N ALA A 97 0.36 -0.59 -8.02
CA ALA A 97 1.40 0.39 -8.28
C ALA A 97 2.17 0.76 -6.99
N VAL A 98 3.45 1.06 -7.16
CA VAL A 98 4.33 1.59 -6.12
C VAL A 98 4.75 2.99 -6.52
N TYR A 99 4.25 4.02 -5.81
CA TYR A 99 4.70 5.40 -5.94
C TYR A 99 5.83 5.66 -4.95
N PHE A 100 6.72 6.56 -5.29
CA PHE A 100 7.86 6.91 -4.44
C PHE A 100 8.35 8.33 -4.70
N ASP A 101 8.92 8.95 -3.67
CA ASP A 101 9.63 10.22 -3.78
C ASP A 101 10.98 9.99 -4.48
N ALA A 102 11.06 10.26 -5.77
CA ALA A 102 12.26 10.07 -6.58
C ALA A 102 13.38 11.06 -6.23
N THR A 103 13.12 12.10 -5.44
CA THR A 103 14.18 12.96 -4.88
C THR A 103 14.94 12.27 -3.77
N ARG A 104 14.39 11.21 -3.19
CA ARG A 104 14.96 10.45 -2.09
C ARG A 104 15.27 8.99 -2.45
N LEU A 105 14.46 8.35 -3.27
CA LEU A 105 14.58 6.93 -3.60
C LEU A 105 14.95 6.72 -5.06
N GLU A 106 15.97 5.92 -5.28
CA GLU A 106 16.39 5.48 -6.62
C GLU A 106 15.95 4.03 -6.82
N PRO A 107 15.07 3.70 -7.80
CA PRO A 107 14.74 2.32 -8.11
C PRO A 107 15.93 1.64 -8.79
N ARG A 108 16.37 0.49 -8.27
CA ARG A 108 17.50 -0.29 -8.77
C ARG A 108 17.05 -1.47 -9.62
N GLU A 109 15.97 -2.10 -9.21
CA GLU A 109 15.42 -3.29 -9.82
C GLU A 109 13.93 -3.37 -9.51
N PHE A 110 13.12 -3.90 -10.42
CA PHE A 110 11.71 -4.16 -10.17
C PHE A 110 11.21 -5.29 -11.06
N ASP A 111 10.14 -5.94 -10.63
CA ASP A 111 9.42 -6.91 -11.43
C ASP A 111 7.97 -7.06 -10.96
N HIS A 112 7.22 -7.84 -11.71
CA HIS A 112 5.83 -8.15 -11.45
C HIS A 112 5.63 -9.66 -11.50
N PHE A 113 4.75 -10.18 -10.66
CA PHE A 113 4.36 -11.59 -10.74
C PHE A 113 2.87 -11.77 -10.43
N TRP A 114 2.28 -12.77 -11.05
CA TRP A 114 0.86 -13.07 -10.88
C TRP A 114 0.68 -14.13 -9.80
N LEU A 115 -0.39 -13.95 -9.00
CA LEU A 115 -0.71 -14.87 -7.92
C LEU A 115 -1.39 -16.12 -8.49
N SER A 116 -0.56 -17.02 -8.99
CA SER A 116 -0.97 -18.25 -9.68
C SER A 116 0.14 -19.31 -9.65
N ASP A 117 -0.12 -20.50 -10.17
CA ASP A 117 0.88 -21.56 -10.36
C ASP A 117 1.90 -21.23 -11.47
N THR A 118 1.61 -20.20 -12.28
CA THR A 118 2.48 -19.69 -13.34
C THR A 118 2.74 -18.19 -13.16
N PRO A 119 3.50 -17.78 -12.11
CA PRO A 119 3.61 -16.38 -11.72
C PRO A 119 4.26 -15.46 -12.77
N ALA A 120 5.03 -16.00 -13.70
CA ALA A 120 5.62 -15.25 -14.81
C ALA A 120 4.66 -15.02 -15.99
N VAL A 121 3.47 -15.65 -15.99
CA VAL A 121 2.50 -15.54 -17.08
C VAL A 121 1.52 -14.41 -16.79
N VAL A 122 1.53 -13.38 -17.63
CA VAL A 122 0.66 -12.23 -17.51
C VAL A 122 -0.81 -12.64 -17.53
N GLY A 123 -1.57 -12.16 -16.56
CA GLY A 123 -3.01 -12.43 -16.46
C GLY A 123 -3.35 -13.85 -15.96
N SER A 124 -2.38 -14.62 -15.48
CA SER A 124 -2.64 -15.98 -15.01
C SER A 124 -3.42 -16.00 -13.69
N ALA A 125 -4.27 -17.02 -13.54
CA ALA A 125 -5.02 -17.36 -12.34
C ALA A 125 -5.19 -18.88 -12.29
N SER A 126 -4.97 -19.54 -11.15
CA SER A 126 -4.89 -21.01 -11.08
C SER A 126 -5.74 -21.62 -9.96
N TRP A 127 -6.10 -20.85 -8.94
CA TRP A 127 -6.63 -21.38 -7.68
C TRP A 127 -8.15 -21.23 -7.52
N GLY A 128 -8.84 -20.98 -8.64
CA GLY A 128 -10.26 -20.63 -8.64
C GLY A 128 -10.53 -19.17 -8.34
N ASN A 129 -9.52 -18.33 -8.53
CA ASN A 129 -9.59 -16.89 -8.29
C ASN A 129 -10.85 -16.28 -8.88
N SER A 130 -11.48 -15.37 -8.13
CA SER A 130 -12.61 -14.57 -8.62
C SER A 130 -12.14 -13.56 -9.68
N VAL A 131 -10.91 -13.06 -9.53
CA VAL A 131 -10.24 -12.13 -10.44
C VAL A 131 -8.74 -12.40 -10.50
N VAL A 132 -8.09 -11.93 -11.56
CA VAL A 132 -6.62 -11.97 -11.67
C VAL A 132 -6.01 -11.11 -10.55
N ARG A 133 -5.03 -11.67 -9.84
CA ARG A 133 -4.27 -10.98 -8.78
C ARG A 133 -2.78 -11.03 -9.05
N MET A 134 -2.07 -10.03 -8.59
CA MET A 134 -0.65 -9.89 -8.84
C MET A 134 0.05 -9.12 -7.72
N ALA A 135 1.37 -9.09 -7.79
CA ALA A 135 2.21 -8.24 -6.98
C ALA A 135 3.22 -7.48 -7.86
N THR A 136 3.59 -6.30 -7.40
CA THR A 136 4.70 -5.50 -7.92
C THR A 136 5.72 -5.36 -6.82
N TRP A 137 7.00 -5.59 -7.11
CA TRP A 137 8.06 -5.27 -6.16
C TRP A 137 9.10 -4.35 -6.80
N VAL A 138 9.73 -3.53 -5.95
CA VAL A 138 10.78 -2.59 -6.33
C VAL A 138 11.89 -2.63 -5.29
N ARG A 139 13.12 -2.82 -5.72
CA ARG A 139 14.32 -2.62 -4.91
C ARG A 139 14.76 -1.18 -5.04
N PHE A 140 14.81 -0.49 -3.93
CA PHE A 140 15.22 0.90 -3.83
C PHE A 140 16.59 1.04 -3.17
N ARG A 141 17.26 2.14 -3.53
CA ARG A 141 18.33 2.73 -2.75
C ARG A 141 17.83 4.05 -2.17
N ASP A 142 17.90 4.22 -0.87
CA ASP A 142 17.69 5.51 -0.20
C ASP A 142 18.92 6.39 -0.42
N LEU A 143 18.78 7.47 -1.17
CA LEU A 143 19.87 8.39 -1.53
C LEU A 143 20.40 9.16 -0.31
N ALA A 144 19.62 9.33 0.74
CA ALA A 144 20.02 10.03 1.95
C ALA A 144 20.88 9.17 2.89
N THR A 145 20.57 7.87 2.98
CA THR A 145 21.27 6.93 3.90
C THR A 145 22.19 5.96 3.17
N GLY A 146 22.00 5.77 1.87
CA GLY A 146 22.68 4.73 1.08
C GLY A 146 22.12 3.32 1.27
N ALA A 147 21.15 3.12 2.17
CA ALA A 147 20.54 1.82 2.43
C ALA A 147 19.75 1.31 1.22
N GLU A 148 19.81 0.00 0.97
CA GLU A 148 18.96 -0.67 -0.01
C GLU A 148 17.86 -1.46 0.69
N PHE A 149 16.68 -1.53 0.09
CA PHE A 149 15.53 -2.27 0.61
C PHE A 149 14.54 -2.62 -0.52
N VAL A 150 13.65 -3.56 -0.26
CA VAL A 150 12.59 -3.96 -1.19
C VAL A 150 11.23 -3.50 -0.67
N VAL A 151 10.42 -2.98 -1.55
CA VAL A 151 8.97 -2.78 -1.33
C VAL A 151 8.23 -3.73 -2.25
N LEU A 152 7.30 -4.51 -1.70
CA LEU A 152 6.38 -5.36 -2.44
C LEU A 152 4.95 -4.88 -2.16
N ASN A 153 4.16 -4.65 -3.21
CA ASN A 153 2.76 -4.26 -3.12
C ASN A 153 1.86 -5.31 -3.78
N THR A 154 0.81 -5.74 -3.09
CA THR A 154 -0.09 -6.79 -3.56
C THR A 154 -1.55 -6.52 -3.24
N HIS A 155 -2.44 -7.32 -3.84
CA HIS A 155 -3.86 -7.35 -3.54
C HIS A 155 -4.35 -8.79 -3.66
N LEU A 156 -4.71 -9.44 -2.55
CA LEU A 156 -5.18 -10.81 -2.54
C LEU A 156 -6.61 -10.95 -3.09
N ASP A 157 -7.02 -12.17 -3.37
CA ASP A 157 -8.40 -12.44 -3.80
C ASP A 157 -9.39 -12.06 -2.70
N HIS A 158 -10.56 -11.53 -3.08
CA HIS A 158 -11.56 -11.06 -2.12
C HIS A 158 -12.62 -12.10 -1.76
N ALA A 159 -12.68 -13.23 -2.48
CA ALA A 159 -13.78 -14.18 -2.36
C ALA A 159 -13.35 -15.63 -2.18
N VAL A 160 -12.14 -16.00 -2.62
CA VAL A 160 -11.69 -17.39 -2.67
C VAL A 160 -10.58 -17.64 -1.65
N GLU A 161 -10.91 -18.23 -0.50
CA GLU A 161 -9.98 -18.52 0.59
C GLU A 161 -8.72 -19.25 0.13
N LYS A 162 -8.88 -20.28 -0.74
CA LYS A 162 -7.74 -20.98 -1.32
C LYS A 162 -6.80 -20.04 -2.07
N ALA A 163 -7.35 -19.12 -2.87
CA ALA A 163 -6.54 -18.16 -3.62
C ALA A 163 -5.88 -17.12 -2.71
N GLN A 164 -6.54 -16.71 -1.63
CA GLN A 164 -5.96 -15.84 -0.59
C GLN A 164 -4.75 -16.50 0.06
N ARG A 165 -4.91 -17.74 0.56
CA ARG A 165 -3.84 -18.50 1.20
C ARG A 165 -2.68 -18.78 0.25
N MET A 166 -2.96 -19.33 -0.94
CA MET A 166 -1.93 -19.63 -1.94
C MET A 166 -1.19 -18.38 -2.41
N GLY A 167 -1.90 -17.24 -2.52
CA GLY A 167 -1.33 -15.94 -2.84
C GLY A 167 -0.34 -15.47 -1.78
N ALA A 168 -0.72 -15.53 -0.50
CA ALA A 168 0.16 -15.18 0.62
C ALA A 168 1.40 -16.10 0.69
N GLU A 169 1.22 -17.41 0.51
CA GLU A 169 2.33 -18.37 0.45
C GLU A 169 3.28 -18.09 -0.72
N LEU A 170 2.75 -17.69 -1.89
CA LEU A 170 3.58 -17.30 -3.03
C LEU A 170 4.36 -16.02 -2.73
N VAL A 171 3.72 -15.01 -2.14
CA VAL A 171 4.41 -13.79 -1.69
C VAL A 171 5.54 -14.15 -0.72
N ALA A 172 5.28 -14.99 0.29
CA ALA A 172 6.30 -15.45 1.24
C ALA A 172 7.50 -16.12 0.54
N ARG A 173 7.25 -17.01 -0.43
CA ARG A 173 8.30 -17.67 -1.22
C ARG A 173 9.13 -16.65 -2.03
N ARG A 174 8.47 -15.69 -2.68
CA ARG A 174 9.17 -14.65 -3.46
C ARG A 174 10.01 -13.73 -2.57
N LEU A 175 9.54 -13.42 -1.37
CA LEU A 175 10.33 -12.65 -0.41
C LEU A 175 11.58 -13.40 0.07
N ALA A 176 11.51 -14.73 0.17
CA ALA A 176 12.64 -15.57 0.54
C ALA A 176 13.75 -15.65 -0.53
N GLU A 177 13.48 -15.22 -1.77
CA GLU A 177 14.49 -15.13 -2.84
C GLU A 177 15.43 -13.94 -2.68
N PHE A 178 15.05 -12.92 -1.89
CA PHE A 178 15.92 -11.79 -1.57
C PHE A 178 16.89 -12.14 -0.43
N ASP A 179 18.08 -11.54 -0.44
CA ASP A 179 19.06 -11.69 0.62
C ASP A 179 18.40 -11.54 2.00
N ALA A 180 18.74 -12.42 2.94
CA ALA A 180 18.10 -12.46 4.25
C ALA A 180 18.24 -11.15 5.04
N ASP A 181 19.37 -10.46 4.88
CA ASP A 181 19.68 -9.19 5.55
C ASP A 181 19.09 -7.97 4.84
N LEU A 182 18.51 -8.14 3.64
CA LEU A 182 17.92 -7.03 2.90
C LEU A 182 16.58 -6.64 3.55
N PRO A 183 16.42 -5.39 4.00
CA PRO A 183 15.15 -4.93 4.53
C PRO A 183 14.03 -5.09 3.50
N VAL A 184 12.87 -5.55 3.95
CA VAL A 184 11.68 -5.73 3.11
C VAL A 184 10.49 -5.05 3.77
N ILE A 185 9.70 -4.38 2.95
CA ILE A 185 8.42 -3.76 3.30
C ILE A 185 7.36 -4.33 2.37
N VAL A 186 6.27 -4.83 2.91
CA VAL A 186 5.13 -5.34 2.14
C VAL A 186 3.92 -4.46 2.41
N THR A 187 3.29 -3.95 1.36
CA THR A 187 2.03 -3.21 1.42
C THR A 187 0.94 -3.99 0.69
N GLY A 188 -0.31 -3.87 1.12
CA GLY A 188 -1.38 -4.53 0.38
C GLY A 188 -2.75 -4.42 1.03
N ASP A 189 -3.74 -4.69 0.20
CA ASP A 189 -5.07 -5.11 0.61
C ASP A 189 -5.10 -6.64 0.56
N PHE A 190 -5.19 -7.27 1.70
CA PHE A 190 -5.14 -8.74 1.82
C PHE A 190 -6.53 -9.36 1.82
N ASN A 191 -7.59 -8.55 1.85
CA ASN A 191 -8.99 -8.98 1.84
C ASN A 191 -9.37 -9.97 2.96
N VAL A 192 -8.56 -10.09 3.99
CA VAL A 192 -8.78 -10.92 5.18
C VAL A 192 -8.29 -10.19 6.43
N ALA A 193 -8.84 -10.55 7.58
CA ALA A 193 -8.51 -9.91 8.85
C ALA A 193 -7.06 -10.22 9.29
N ALA A 194 -6.34 -9.20 9.73
CA ALA A 194 -5.10 -9.35 10.44
C ALA A 194 -5.31 -10.16 11.74
N GLU A 195 -4.28 -10.91 12.15
CA GLU A 195 -4.26 -11.69 13.40
C GLU A 195 -5.29 -12.83 13.48
N ALA A 196 -6.11 -13.04 12.45
CA ALA A 196 -7.22 -14.01 12.46
C ALA A 196 -7.41 -14.73 11.11
N SER A 197 -6.36 -14.87 10.29
CA SER A 197 -6.48 -15.48 8.96
C SER A 197 -5.24 -16.27 8.55
N GLU A 198 -5.45 -17.34 7.74
CA GLU A 198 -4.34 -18.15 7.20
C GLU A 198 -3.32 -17.32 6.38
N PRO A 199 -3.71 -16.32 5.53
CA PRO A 199 -2.76 -15.45 4.88
C PRO A 199 -1.89 -14.64 5.85
N TYR A 200 -2.46 -14.15 6.94
CA TYR A 200 -1.70 -13.45 7.98
C TYR A 200 -0.70 -14.39 8.66
N ASP A 201 -1.14 -15.58 9.01
CA ASP A 201 -0.28 -16.60 9.62
C ASP A 201 0.87 -17.01 8.68
N ALA A 202 0.61 -17.12 7.38
CA ALA A 202 1.63 -17.45 6.38
C ALA A 202 2.72 -16.35 6.28
N LEU A 203 2.34 -15.09 6.34
CA LEU A 203 3.26 -13.96 6.19
C LEU A 203 3.95 -13.58 7.51
N VAL A 204 3.21 -13.49 8.61
CA VAL A 204 3.75 -13.09 9.91
C VAL A 204 4.36 -14.29 10.62
N GLY A 205 3.63 -15.39 10.80
CA GLY A 205 4.11 -16.60 11.47
C GLY A 205 5.10 -17.39 10.62
N GLY A 206 4.75 -17.65 9.36
CA GLY A 206 5.52 -18.50 8.46
C GLY A 206 6.74 -17.83 7.85
N ALA A 207 6.58 -16.65 7.27
CA ALA A 207 7.68 -15.88 6.67
C ALA A 207 8.42 -14.99 7.69
N GLY A 208 7.93 -14.90 8.93
CA GLY A 208 8.56 -14.16 10.01
C GLY A 208 8.50 -12.63 9.84
N LEU A 209 7.54 -12.11 9.08
CA LEU A 209 7.35 -10.67 8.96
C LEU A 209 6.69 -10.10 10.22
N LEU A 210 6.92 -8.83 10.48
CA LEU A 210 6.28 -8.08 11.56
C LEU A 210 5.17 -7.21 10.99
N ASP A 211 3.98 -7.27 11.56
CA ASP A 211 2.91 -6.30 11.28
C ASP A 211 3.28 -4.96 11.92
N THR A 212 3.38 -3.91 11.11
CA THR A 212 3.77 -2.59 11.58
C THR A 212 2.79 -2.02 12.61
N TRP A 213 1.51 -2.40 12.53
CA TRP A 213 0.53 -1.99 13.52
C TRP A 213 0.85 -2.54 14.92
N THR A 214 1.22 -3.81 15.01
CA THR A 214 1.55 -4.46 16.29
C THR A 214 2.95 -4.12 16.79
N ALA A 215 3.91 -3.92 15.85
CA ALA A 215 5.31 -3.64 16.15
C ALA A 215 5.60 -2.16 16.43
N ALA A 216 4.68 -1.24 16.10
CA ALA A 216 4.89 0.19 16.27
C ALA A 216 5.12 0.59 17.73
N ALA A 217 6.13 1.43 17.94
CA ALA A 217 6.37 2.06 19.25
C ALA A 217 5.21 3.01 19.63
N GLU A 218 4.59 3.67 18.65
CA GLU A 218 3.45 4.55 18.81
C GLU A 218 2.33 4.20 17.81
N ARG A 219 1.09 4.10 18.26
CA ARG A 219 -0.10 4.05 17.42
C ARG A 219 -0.79 5.41 17.49
N ARG A 220 -0.79 6.17 16.40
CA ARG A 220 -1.30 7.55 16.37
C ARG A 220 -2.81 7.65 16.21
N THR A 221 -3.47 6.52 16.01
CA THR A 221 -4.93 6.43 15.89
C THR A 221 -5.44 5.20 16.62
N PRO A 222 -6.75 5.13 16.92
CA PRO A 222 -7.39 3.87 17.28
C PRO A 222 -7.22 2.80 16.19
N ALA A 223 -7.40 1.53 16.55
CA ALA A 223 -7.48 0.40 15.61
C ALA A 223 -8.81 0.46 14.86
N TYR A 224 -8.85 1.21 13.78
CA TYR A 224 -10.01 1.25 12.90
C TYR A 224 -10.05 0.04 11.97
N ALA A 225 -11.27 -0.44 11.63
CA ALA A 225 -11.46 -1.27 10.45
C ALA A 225 -10.96 -0.53 9.23
N THR A 226 -10.19 -1.19 8.34
CA THR A 226 -9.59 -0.50 7.19
C THR A 226 -10.51 -0.43 5.99
N PHE A 227 -11.40 -1.41 5.78
CA PHE A 227 -12.51 -1.29 4.84
C PHE A 227 -13.74 -0.71 5.53
N HIS A 228 -14.23 0.43 5.06
CA HIS A 228 -15.38 1.11 5.65
C HIS A 228 -16.59 1.19 4.71
N GLY A 229 -16.45 0.92 3.41
CA GLY A 229 -17.56 0.92 2.47
C GLY A 229 -18.36 2.22 2.47
N TYR A 230 -17.69 3.37 2.60
CA TYR A 230 -18.31 4.71 2.73
C TYR A 230 -19.16 4.89 4.00
N GLN A 231 -18.82 4.21 5.07
CA GLN A 231 -19.43 4.36 6.39
C GLN A 231 -18.46 5.06 7.36
N PRO A 232 -18.98 5.62 8.48
CA PRO A 232 -18.12 6.21 9.49
C PRO A 232 -17.09 5.20 10.03
N PRO A 233 -15.94 5.69 10.57
CA PRO A 233 -14.89 4.83 11.11
C PRO A 233 -15.39 3.94 12.24
N VAL A 234 -15.04 2.65 12.21
CA VAL A 234 -15.37 1.66 13.24
C VAL A 234 -14.10 1.25 13.98
N ILE A 235 -14.06 1.42 15.30
CA ILE A 235 -12.96 0.97 16.16
C ILE A 235 -13.13 -0.53 16.48
N GLY A 236 -12.04 -1.29 16.40
CA GLY A 236 -11.99 -2.72 16.74
C GLY A 236 -12.57 -3.65 15.67
N GLY A 237 -12.79 -3.14 14.43
CA GLY A 237 -13.15 -3.96 13.29
C GLY A 237 -11.93 -4.51 12.56
N ASP A 238 -12.17 -5.25 11.48
CA ASP A 238 -11.13 -5.95 10.73
C ASP A 238 -10.18 -4.98 10.02
N ARG A 239 -8.89 -5.19 10.22
CA ARG A 239 -7.83 -4.58 9.41
C ARG A 239 -7.51 -5.54 8.28
N ILE A 240 -7.90 -5.22 7.05
CA ILE A 240 -7.63 -6.03 5.87
C ILE A 240 -6.53 -5.43 4.98
N ASP A 241 -6.16 -4.18 5.23
CA ASP A 241 -5.01 -3.50 4.63
C ASP A 241 -3.86 -3.50 5.64
N TRP A 242 -2.69 -4.01 5.23
CA TRP A 242 -1.54 -4.15 6.12
C TRP A 242 -0.27 -3.56 5.52
N ILE A 243 0.63 -3.16 6.41
CA ILE A 243 2.05 -2.95 6.11
C ILE A 243 2.84 -3.92 6.98
N LEU A 244 3.59 -4.80 6.34
CA LEU A 244 4.46 -5.76 7.02
C LEU A 244 5.91 -5.44 6.72
N VAL A 245 6.80 -5.74 7.67
CA VAL A 245 8.23 -5.51 7.50
C VAL A 245 9.04 -6.72 7.92
N ARG A 246 10.21 -6.89 7.33
CA ARG A 246 11.16 -7.90 7.79
C ARG A 246 11.75 -7.51 9.15
N PRO A 247 12.04 -8.46 10.06
CA PRO A 247 12.79 -8.17 11.29
C PRO A 247 14.08 -7.39 11.00
N GLY A 248 14.41 -6.43 11.86
CA GLY A 248 15.52 -5.48 11.64
C GLY A 248 15.04 -4.13 11.10
N VAL A 249 13.86 -4.03 10.52
CA VAL A 249 13.22 -2.73 10.26
C VAL A 249 12.54 -2.26 11.54
N ARG A 250 12.92 -1.08 12.04
CA ARG A 250 12.32 -0.49 13.24
C ARG A 250 11.05 0.26 12.87
N VAL A 251 9.94 -0.03 13.54
CA VAL A 251 8.67 0.66 13.34
C VAL A 251 8.46 1.67 14.46
N THR A 252 8.52 2.95 14.13
CA THR A 252 8.39 4.03 15.11
C THR A 252 6.95 4.47 15.34
N ALA A 253 6.15 4.51 14.27
CA ALA A 253 4.72 4.82 14.38
C ALA A 253 3.90 4.04 13.36
N ALA A 254 2.62 3.82 13.69
CA ALA A 254 1.60 3.30 12.78
C ALA A 254 0.27 4.06 12.95
N ALA A 255 -0.51 4.12 11.89
CA ALA A 255 -1.80 4.81 11.90
C ALA A 255 -2.76 4.25 10.84
N VAL A 256 -4.06 4.40 11.08
CA VAL A 256 -5.14 4.25 10.08
C VAL A 256 -5.74 5.64 9.87
N ASN A 257 -5.64 6.18 8.67
CA ASN A 257 -6.00 7.56 8.39
C ASN A 257 -7.45 7.70 7.94
N THR A 258 -8.28 8.24 8.79
CA THR A 258 -9.72 8.49 8.54
C THR A 258 -9.99 9.86 7.93
N PHE A 259 -9.11 10.32 7.04
CA PHE A 259 -9.24 11.62 6.39
C PHE A 259 -10.49 11.70 5.52
N THR A 260 -11.17 12.85 5.60
CA THR A 260 -12.26 13.24 4.70
C THR A 260 -12.08 14.70 4.29
N LEU A 261 -12.53 15.06 3.09
CA LEU A 261 -12.57 16.43 2.61
C LEU A 261 -14.03 16.80 2.32
N ASP A 262 -14.56 17.82 2.99
CA ASP A 262 -15.95 18.30 2.81
C ASP A 262 -17.00 17.19 2.89
N GLY A 263 -16.78 16.22 3.78
CA GLY A 263 -17.65 15.05 3.95
C GLY A 263 -17.48 13.96 2.87
N HIS A 264 -16.51 14.11 1.95
CA HIS A 264 -16.18 13.08 0.95
C HIS A 264 -15.00 12.24 1.39
N TRP A 265 -15.07 10.95 1.11
CA TRP A 265 -13.97 9.98 1.31
C TRP A 265 -13.05 9.93 0.09
N ALA A 266 -11.79 9.63 0.31
CA ALA A 266 -10.82 9.40 -0.76
C ALA A 266 -10.98 8.02 -1.44
N SER A 267 -11.50 7.04 -0.71
CA SER A 267 -11.76 5.64 -1.10
C SER A 267 -12.83 5.06 -0.19
N ASP A 268 -13.22 3.80 -0.39
CA ASP A 268 -13.98 2.97 0.56
C ASP A 268 -13.07 2.21 1.55
N HIS A 269 -11.75 2.36 1.41
CA HIS A 269 -10.74 1.95 2.37
C HIS A 269 -10.09 3.16 3.04
N TRP A 270 -9.73 3.01 4.32
CA TRP A 270 -8.83 3.92 4.99
C TRP A 270 -7.38 3.54 4.70
N PRO A 271 -6.52 4.49 4.27
CA PRO A 271 -5.12 4.18 4.11
C PRO A 271 -4.46 3.87 5.45
N VAL A 272 -3.55 2.89 5.41
CA VAL A 272 -2.71 2.53 6.55
C VAL A 272 -1.30 3.09 6.35
N HIS A 273 -0.71 3.55 7.44
CA HIS A 273 0.57 4.24 7.45
C HIS A 273 1.52 3.60 8.45
N ALA A 274 2.80 3.59 8.11
CA ALA A 274 3.89 3.26 9.02
C ALA A 274 5.05 4.25 8.85
N LEU A 275 5.63 4.67 9.95
CA LEU A 275 6.91 5.36 9.97
C LEU A 275 7.98 4.35 10.37
N VAL A 276 8.90 4.06 9.47
CA VAL A 276 9.91 3.01 9.66
C VAL A 276 11.30 3.57 9.50
N GLU A 277 12.27 2.90 10.11
CA GLU A 277 13.69 3.16 9.97
C GLU A 277 14.37 1.85 9.56
N LEU A 278 15.10 1.91 8.45
CA LEU A 278 15.90 0.78 8.01
C LEU A 278 17.12 0.71 8.93
N SER A 279 17.34 -0.41 9.62
CA SER A 279 18.55 -0.58 10.43
C SER A 279 19.75 -0.49 9.50
N GLY A 280 20.62 0.48 9.74
CA GLY A 280 21.90 0.58 9.05
C GLY A 280 22.73 -0.69 9.36
N ARG A 281 23.50 -1.15 8.38
CA ARG A 281 24.64 -2.04 8.70
C ARG A 281 25.63 -1.19 9.50
N ASP A 282 25.85 -1.54 10.75
CA ASP A 282 26.98 -1.04 11.54
C ASP A 282 28.31 -1.44 10.86
#